data_1d2ff98387772fdbfb602dab7e825391
#
_entry.id   1d2ff98387772fdbfb602dab7e825391
#
_cell.length_a   1.000
_cell.length_b   1.000
_cell.length_c   1.000
_cell.angle_alpha   90.00
_cell.angle_beta   90.00
_cell.angle_gamma   90.00
#
_symmetry.space_group_name_H-M   'P 1'
#
loop_
_entity.id
_entity.type
_entity.pdbx_description
1 polymer ?
#
loop_
_entity_poly.entity_id
_entity_poly.type
_entity_poly.pdbx_seq_one_letter_code
_entity_poly.pdbx_strand_id
1 'polypeptide(L)'
;MHITFPKANLQKAINVLQKVSQNKTSSNLPGAIYITTKNGQVELQGNDFELGIRLTIDGDIKEPGTLVVGSRYFQELIRKLPGDTIELYKPEDGNSLTITSGSSEFNLVTLHPDDFSLVEQIHDQDHVNIDSFAMKELIDLTNYAAATDEDRPVFTGALLEIKENEVTMVATDTHRMAVKKITIDEPATTPMRAIIPTKTLAEVSRLLPTDNPAMINIIWNRTQIVFNFESIYIISRLIEGTYPEYEKVIPSQFDSSAVIDRREFAGAVDRVSLLAKDISYNVIRYDWSESNVTLSTQNTEIGMAKEDVAVEFKGTPFTSSFNGRYISDILRHSTGDNIHLFLKQNGPVVIRQDNNPNYTYVVTPVRTNA
;
A
#
# COMPACT_ATOMS: atom_id res chain seq x y z
N MET A 1 34.77 2.28 -12.69
CA MET A 1 33.96 2.37 -11.44
C MET A 1 34.40 1.31 -10.46
N HIS A 2 34.76 1.71 -9.25
CA HIS A 2 35.23 0.78 -8.22
C HIS A 2 34.72 1.24 -6.85
N ILE A 3 33.85 0.43 -6.21
CA ILE A 3 33.19 0.79 -4.97
C ILE A 3 33.12 -0.41 -4.04
N THR A 4 33.36 -0.19 -2.74
CA THR A 4 33.18 -1.20 -1.69
C THR A 4 32.03 -0.80 -0.76
N PHE A 5 31.17 -1.74 -0.43
CA PHE A 5 30.02 -1.54 0.47
C PHE A 5 30.04 -2.50 1.66
N PRO A 6 29.57 -2.08 2.83
CA PRO A 6 29.03 -3.02 3.80
C PRO A 6 27.87 -3.80 3.14
N LYS A 7 27.92 -5.12 3.18
CA LYS A 7 26.90 -5.98 2.53
C LYS A 7 25.48 -5.63 2.97
N ALA A 8 25.28 -5.38 4.27
CA ALA A 8 23.97 -5.05 4.83
C ALA A 8 23.38 -3.77 4.21
N ASN A 9 24.21 -2.75 3.94
CA ASN A 9 23.77 -1.48 3.35
C ASN A 9 23.34 -1.68 1.89
N LEU A 10 24.16 -2.36 1.09
CA LEU A 10 23.83 -2.66 -0.30
C LEU A 10 22.58 -3.55 -0.40
N GLN A 11 22.46 -4.52 0.49
CA GLN A 11 21.30 -5.42 0.54
C GLN A 11 20.01 -4.67 0.88
N LYS A 12 20.04 -3.74 1.85
CA LYS A 12 18.89 -2.87 2.16
C LYS A 12 18.51 -2.03 0.94
N ALA A 13 19.48 -1.39 0.28
CA ALA A 13 19.23 -0.57 -0.91
C ALA A 13 18.58 -1.37 -2.05
N ILE A 14 19.09 -2.56 -2.31
CA ILE A 14 18.53 -3.46 -3.34
C ILE A 14 17.11 -3.89 -2.99
N ASN A 15 16.81 -4.17 -1.72
CA ASN A 15 15.47 -4.51 -1.26
C ASN A 15 14.49 -3.35 -1.46
N VAL A 16 14.92 -2.09 -1.31
CA VAL A 16 14.12 -0.90 -1.63
C VAL A 16 13.72 -0.89 -3.10
N LEU A 17 14.63 -1.25 -4.00
CA LEU A 17 14.39 -1.23 -5.45
C LEU A 17 13.68 -2.49 -5.98
N GLN A 18 13.46 -3.50 -5.15
CA GLN A 18 13.01 -4.82 -5.61
C GLN A 18 11.74 -4.76 -6.46
N LYS A 19 10.75 -3.98 -6.06
CA LYS A 19 9.44 -3.93 -6.75
C LYS A 19 9.51 -3.24 -8.12
N VAL A 20 10.30 -2.18 -8.24
CA VAL A 20 10.41 -1.38 -9.46
C VAL A 20 11.44 -1.94 -10.45
N SER A 21 12.28 -2.87 -10.01
CA SER A 21 13.32 -3.46 -10.86
C SER A 21 13.02 -4.88 -11.33
N GLN A 22 11.91 -5.51 -10.91
CA GLN A 22 11.54 -6.87 -11.30
C GLN A 22 10.55 -6.94 -12.46
N ASN A 23 9.83 -5.87 -12.75
CA ASN A 23 8.83 -5.85 -13.80
C ASN A 23 9.51 -5.89 -15.17
N LYS A 24 9.04 -6.81 -16.04
CA LYS A 24 9.35 -6.74 -17.46
C LYS A 24 8.62 -5.53 -18.01
N THR A 25 9.36 -4.44 -18.22
CA THR A 25 8.84 -3.32 -18.99
C THR A 25 8.51 -3.79 -20.41
N SER A 26 7.53 -3.18 -21.04
CA SER A 26 7.14 -3.42 -22.44
C SER A 26 8.25 -3.11 -23.46
N SER A 27 9.35 -2.50 -23.03
CA SER A 27 10.61 -2.38 -23.76
C SER A 27 11.46 -3.62 -23.50
N ASN A 28 12.23 -4.06 -24.48
CA ASN A 28 13.07 -5.27 -24.47
C ASN A 28 14.14 -5.36 -23.36
N LEU A 29 14.12 -4.46 -22.37
CA LEU A 29 15.01 -4.44 -21.23
C LEU A 29 14.44 -5.28 -20.07
N PRO A 30 15.22 -6.24 -19.54
CA PRO A 30 14.89 -6.86 -18.27
C PRO A 30 14.90 -5.78 -17.17
N GLY A 31 14.15 -5.96 -16.10
CA GLY A 31 14.23 -5.08 -14.92
C GLY A 31 15.69 -4.86 -14.53
N ALA A 32 16.07 -3.60 -14.37
CA ALA A 32 17.46 -3.20 -14.16
C ALA A 32 17.61 -2.28 -12.95
N ILE A 33 18.83 -2.24 -12.42
CA ILE A 33 19.26 -1.29 -11.40
C ILE A 33 20.35 -0.42 -12.01
N TYR A 34 20.14 0.89 -11.95
CA TYR A 34 21.12 1.89 -12.29
C TYR A 34 21.89 2.29 -11.02
N ILE A 35 23.22 2.30 -11.11
CA ILE A 35 24.10 2.68 -10.00
C ILE A 35 25.09 3.71 -10.51
N THR A 36 25.18 4.85 -9.82
CA THR A 36 26.10 5.92 -10.17
C THR A 36 26.70 6.57 -8.94
N THR A 37 27.86 7.19 -9.11
CA THR A 37 28.48 8.00 -8.06
C THR A 37 28.18 9.47 -8.32
N LYS A 38 27.68 10.17 -7.32
CA LYS A 38 27.34 11.59 -7.40
C LYS A 38 27.64 12.27 -6.07
N ASN A 39 28.38 13.37 -6.10
CA ASN A 39 28.70 14.17 -4.91
C ASN A 39 29.31 13.36 -3.74
N GLY A 40 30.13 12.35 -4.04
CA GLY A 40 30.77 11.50 -3.02
C GLY A 40 29.89 10.42 -2.41
N GLN A 41 28.66 10.25 -2.91
CA GLN A 41 27.74 9.20 -2.50
C GLN A 41 27.41 8.27 -3.67
N VAL A 42 26.82 7.12 -3.38
CA VAL A 42 26.32 6.18 -4.39
C VAL A 42 24.83 6.29 -4.50
N GLU A 43 24.35 6.66 -5.68
CA GLU A 43 22.92 6.70 -6.00
C GLU A 43 22.52 5.42 -6.74
N LEU A 44 21.44 4.78 -6.28
CA LEU A 44 20.83 3.64 -6.95
C LEU A 44 19.42 4.03 -7.42
N GLN A 45 19.04 3.55 -8.61
CA GLN A 45 17.72 3.80 -9.17
C GLN A 45 17.10 2.53 -9.75
N GLY A 46 15.77 2.41 -9.60
CA GLY A 46 14.91 1.47 -10.29
C GLY A 46 13.68 2.19 -10.84
N ASN A 47 13.20 1.78 -12.01
CA ASN A 47 12.07 2.42 -12.68
C ASN A 47 11.31 1.40 -13.52
N ASP A 48 9.98 1.35 -13.38
CA ASP A 48 9.07 0.54 -14.22
C ASP A 48 8.11 1.40 -15.07
N PHE A 49 8.40 2.72 -15.22
CA PHE A 49 7.63 3.76 -15.92
C PHE A 49 6.33 4.22 -15.24
N GLU A 50 5.79 3.46 -14.30
CA GLU A 50 4.67 3.88 -13.44
C GLU A 50 5.19 4.37 -12.10
N LEU A 51 6.19 3.66 -11.58
CA LEU A 51 6.82 3.90 -10.29
C LEU A 51 8.33 3.93 -10.45
N GLY A 52 8.96 5.03 -10.04
CA GLY A 52 10.40 5.19 -9.98
C GLY A 52 10.86 5.34 -8.53
N ILE A 53 11.96 4.69 -8.19
CA ILE A 53 12.59 4.85 -6.87
C ILE A 53 14.06 5.18 -7.06
N ARG A 54 14.52 6.20 -6.36
CA ARG A 54 15.91 6.60 -6.26
C ARG A 54 16.29 6.67 -4.79
N LEU A 55 17.46 6.16 -4.46
CA LEU A 55 17.99 6.27 -3.10
C LEU A 55 19.50 6.47 -3.11
N THR A 56 20.01 7.02 -2.02
CA THR A 56 21.44 7.27 -1.83
C THR A 56 21.95 6.45 -0.66
N ILE A 57 23.12 5.83 -0.83
CA ILE A 57 23.78 5.07 0.22
C ILE A 57 25.27 5.43 0.28
N ASP A 58 25.87 5.20 1.44
CA ASP A 58 27.29 5.35 1.61
C ASP A 58 28.05 4.14 1.05
N GLY A 59 29.20 4.40 0.44
CA GLY A 59 30.13 3.40 -0.05
C GLY A 59 31.53 3.98 -0.12
N ASP A 60 32.55 3.14 -0.01
CA ASP A 60 33.95 3.52 -0.22
C ASP A 60 34.23 3.58 -1.74
N ILE A 61 34.20 4.79 -2.28
CA ILE A 61 34.35 5.07 -3.72
C ILE A 61 35.83 5.21 -4.04
N LYS A 62 36.44 4.17 -4.58
CA LYS A 62 37.82 4.19 -5.10
C LYS A 62 37.89 4.84 -6.48
N GLU A 63 36.94 4.51 -7.35
CA GLU A 63 36.82 5.08 -8.69
C GLU A 63 35.35 5.44 -8.97
N PRO A 64 35.03 6.69 -9.28
CA PRO A 64 33.68 7.09 -9.65
C PRO A 64 33.25 6.47 -10.98
N GLY A 65 31.94 6.43 -11.24
CA GLY A 65 31.42 5.93 -12.51
C GLY A 65 29.95 5.61 -12.47
N THR A 66 29.50 4.95 -13.54
CA THR A 66 28.10 4.56 -13.73
C THR A 66 28.04 3.13 -14.29
N LEU A 67 27.07 2.36 -13.82
CA LEU A 67 26.75 1.04 -14.35
C LEU A 67 25.24 0.78 -14.31
N VAL A 68 24.79 -0.10 -15.21
CA VAL A 68 23.43 -0.65 -15.21
C VAL A 68 23.54 -2.16 -15.22
N VAL A 69 22.84 -2.83 -14.32
CA VAL A 69 22.89 -4.28 -14.19
C VAL A 69 21.48 -4.88 -14.11
N GLY A 70 21.29 -6.04 -14.72
CA GLY A 70 20.03 -6.79 -14.60
C GLY A 70 19.73 -7.13 -13.14
N SER A 71 18.56 -6.71 -12.66
CA SER A 71 18.21 -6.76 -11.24
C SER A 71 18.13 -8.17 -10.66
N ARG A 72 17.57 -9.12 -11.41
CA ARG A 72 17.24 -10.47 -10.92
C ARG A 72 18.46 -11.18 -10.34
N TYR A 73 19.50 -11.36 -11.14
CA TYR A 73 20.71 -12.09 -10.73
C TYR A 73 21.55 -11.26 -9.77
N PHE A 74 21.61 -9.94 -9.97
CA PHE A 74 22.34 -9.04 -9.07
C PHE A 74 21.78 -9.11 -7.63
N GLN A 75 20.46 -9.00 -7.47
CA GLN A 75 19.80 -9.10 -6.16
C GLN A 75 20.03 -10.47 -5.49
N GLU A 76 19.90 -11.56 -6.25
CA GLU A 76 20.11 -12.90 -5.73
C GLU A 76 21.57 -13.13 -5.29
N LEU A 77 22.53 -12.64 -6.06
CA LEU A 77 23.95 -12.72 -5.71
C LEU A 77 24.26 -11.95 -4.43
N ILE A 78 23.89 -10.66 -4.38
CA ILE A 78 24.14 -9.83 -3.19
C ILE A 78 23.56 -10.47 -1.92
N ARG A 79 22.40 -11.09 -2.01
CA ARG A 79 21.79 -11.79 -0.87
C ARG A 79 22.57 -13.01 -0.42
N LYS A 80 23.13 -13.78 -1.36
CA LYS A 80 23.76 -15.09 -1.10
C LYS A 80 25.27 -15.02 -0.88
N LEU A 81 25.95 -13.94 -1.27
CA LEU A 81 27.37 -13.79 -1.11
C LEU A 81 27.81 -13.95 0.36
N PRO A 82 28.94 -14.62 0.64
CA PRO A 82 29.52 -14.68 1.97
C PRO A 82 30.17 -13.35 2.34
N GLY A 83 30.50 -13.18 3.63
CA GLY A 83 31.24 -12.02 4.12
C GLY A 83 30.38 -10.78 4.34
N ASP A 84 31.02 -9.77 4.96
CA ASP A 84 30.37 -8.53 5.43
C ASP A 84 30.59 -7.36 4.47
N THR A 85 31.43 -7.52 3.46
CA THR A 85 31.75 -6.50 2.46
C THR A 85 31.54 -7.04 1.05
N ILE A 86 31.10 -6.16 0.15
CA ILE A 86 30.94 -6.42 -1.28
C ILE A 86 31.68 -5.34 -2.05
N GLU A 87 32.53 -5.76 -2.96
CA GLU A 87 33.26 -4.91 -3.86
C GLU A 87 32.68 -5.04 -5.27
N LEU A 88 32.35 -3.92 -5.89
CA LEU A 88 31.86 -3.80 -7.26
C LEU A 88 32.93 -3.14 -8.11
N TYR A 89 33.39 -3.83 -9.15
CA TYR A 89 34.37 -3.28 -10.09
C TYR A 89 33.87 -3.43 -11.54
N LYS A 90 33.81 -2.31 -12.26
CA LYS A 90 33.53 -2.25 -13.68
C LYS A 90 34.60 -1.40 -14.37
N PRO A 91 35.41 -1.99 -15.31
CA PRO A 91 36.33 -1.22 -16.14
C PRO A 91 35.58 -0.14 -16.96
N GLU A 92 36.25 0.95 -17.29
CA GLU A 92 35.67 2.04 -18.04
C GLU A 92 35.12 1.58 -19.39
N ASP A 93 35.93 0.88 -20.16
CA ASP A 93 35.59 0.36 -21.50
C ASP A 93 34.96 -1.06 -21.46
N GLY A 94 34.68 -1.61 -20.26
CA GLY A 94 34.15 -2.96 -20.10
C GLY A 94 32.64 -3.00 -20.02
N ASN A 95 32.08 -4.13 -20.48
CA ASN A 95 30.66 -4.47 -20.35
C ASN A 95 30.41 -5.55 -19.27
N SER A 96 31.33 -5.73 -18.34
CA SER A 96 31.24 -6.72 -17.26
C SER A 96 31.44 -6.06 -15.93
N LEU A 97 30.58 -6.39 -14.97
CA LEU A 97 30.67 -6.05 -13.55
C LEU A 97 31.25 -7.22 -12.79
N THR A 98 32.41 -7.06 -12.19
CA THR A 98 32.97 -8.02 -11.23
C THR A 98 32.46 -7.70 -9.84
N ILE A 99 31.96 -8.71 -9.15
CA ILE A 99 31.40 -8.65 -7.80
C ILE A 99 32.23 -9.57 -6.92
N THR A 100 32.92 -9.01 -5.93
CA THR A 100 33.80 -9.79 -5.04
C THR A 100 33.31 -9.71 -3.60
N SER A 101 33.33 -10.83 -2.89
CA SER A 101 33.05 -10.88 -1.46
C SER A 101 33.81 -12.06 -0.82
N GLY A 102 34.76 -11.75 0.04
CA GLY A 102 35.70 -12.75 0.58
C GLY A 102 36.48 -13.46 -0.53
N SER A 103 36.37 -14.77 -0.61
CA SER A 103 37.04 -15.58 -1.66
C SER A 103 36.13 -15.79 -2.91
N SER A 104 34.95 -15.21 -2.94
CA SER A 104 33.99 -15.41 -4.02
C SER A 104 34.06 -14.26 -5.02
N GLU A 105 34.10 -14.61 -6.32
CA GLU A 105 34.10 -13.67 -7.42
C GLU A 105 33.07 -14.09 -8.47
N PHE A 106 32.26 -13.12 -8.91
CA PHE A 106 31.25 -13.30 -9.94
C PHE A 106 31.33 -12.17 -10.96
N ASN A 107 31.03 -12.53 -12.20
CA ASN A 107 30.97 -11.57 -13.30
C ASN A 107 29.58 -11.52 -13.90
N LEU A 108 28.99 -10.34 -13.96
CA LEU A 108 27.70 -10.08 -14.62
C LEU A 108 27.90 -9.15 -15.81
N VAL A 109 27.20 -9.45 -16.91
CA VAL A 109 27.15 -8.53 -18.05
C VAL A 109 26.35 -7.29 -17.66
N THR A 110 26.88 -6.10 -17.95
CA THR A 110 26.22 -4.82 -17.73
C THR A 110 25.41 -4.42 -18.95
N LEU A 111 24.37 -3.65 -18.73
CA LEU A 111 23.56 -2.99 -19.77
C LEU A 111 24.16 -1.61 -20.07
N HIS A 112 23.80 -1.05 -21.23
CA HIS A 112 24.26 0.30 -21.58
C HIS A 112 23.49 1.34 -20.71
N PRO A 113 24.16 2.33 -20.11
CA PRO A 113 23.48 3.31 -19.25
C PRO A 113 22.37 4.11 -19.98
N ASP A 114 22.54 4.40 -21.27
CA ASP A 114 21.55 5.15 -22.07
C ASP A 114 20.24 4.35 -22.31
N ASP A 115 20.27 3.03 -22.10
CA ASP A 115 19.07 2.19 -22.19
C ASP A 115 18.21 2.28 -20.93
N PHE A 116 18.72 2.84 -19.82
CA PHE A 116 17.98 2.99 -18.58
C PHE A 116 17.23 4.33 -18.53
N SER A 117 15.94 4.26 -18.26
CA SER A 117 15.13 5.47 -18.03
C SER A 117 15.35 5.98 -16.61
N LEU A 118 16.08 7.06 -16.47
CA LEU A 118 16.37 7.68 -15.18
C LEU A 118 15.07 8.14 -14.47
N VAL A 119 15.08 8.04 -13.17
CA VAL A 119 14.02 8.58 -12.31
C VAL A 119 14.09 10.10 -12.34
N GLU A 120 13.09 10.73 -12.93
CA GLU A 120 12.98 12.17 -13.04
C GLU A 120 12.88 12.84 -11.67
N GLN A 121 13.43 14.02 -11.56
CA GLN A 121 13.25 14.87 -10.38
C GLN A 121 12.27 15.97 -10.73
N ILE A 122 11.13 16.02 -10.05
CA ILE A 122 10.22 17.14 -10.15
C ILE A 122 10.62 18.23 -9.15
N HIS A 123 10.56 19.48 -9.62
CA HIS A 123 10.93 20.69 -8.89
C HIS A 123 9.72 21.59 -8.68
N ASP A 124 8.55 20.99 -8.45
CA ASP A 124 7.35 21.77 -8.18
C ASP A 124 7.38 22.42 -6.81
N GLN A 125 6.67 23.54 -6.69
CA GLN A 125 6.59 24.29 -5.44
C GLN A 125 5.47 23.79 -4.52
N ASP A 126 4.50 23.07 -5.07
CA ASP A 126 3.39 22.53 -4.31
C ASP A 126 3.86 21.30 -3.53
N HIS A 127 3.85 21.43 -2.21
CA HIS A 127 4.30 20.36 -1.33
C HIS A 127 3.61 20.43 0.04
N VAL A 128 3.68 19.33 0.76
CA VAL A 128 3.25 19.21 2.15
C VAL A 128 4.16 18.26 2.90
N ASN A 129 4.32 18.48 4.19
CA ASN A 129 5.07 17.59 5.06
C ASN A 129 4.09 16.82 5.95
N ILE A 130 4.21 15.50 5.97
CA ILE A 130 3.37 14.60 6.77
C ILE A 130 4.27 13.67 7.59
N ASP A 131 3.90 13.44 8.84
CA ASP A 131 4.56 12.43 9.68
C ASP A 131 4.43 11.03 9.08
N SER A 132 5.50 10.23 9.14
CA SER A 132 5.57 8.91 8.52
C SER A 132 4.56 7.91 9.10
N PHE A 133 4.30 7.97 10.42
CA PHE A 133 3.33 7.09 11.06
C PHE A 133 1.90 7.47 10.67
N ALA A 134 1.62 8.79 10.60
CA ALA A 134 0.34 9.29 10.13
C ALA A 134 0.08 8.92 8.65
N MET A 135 1.09 9.04 7.79
CA MET A 135 0.98 8.61 6.39
C MET A 135 0.80 7.10 6.27
N LYS A 136 1.54 6.33 7.06
CA LYS A 136 1.38 4.86 7.10
C LYS A 136 -0.02 4.47 7.55
N GLU A 137 -0.56 5.11 8.58
CA GLU A 137 -1.92 4.87 9.05
C GLU A 137 -2.97 5.19 7.98
N LEU A 138 -2.82 6.31 7.25
CA LEU A 138 -3.68 6.66 6.11
C LEU A 138 -3.72 5.52 5.09
N ILE A 139 -2.55 5.02 4.68
CA ILE A 139 -2.43 3.97 3.67
C ILE A 139 -2.98 2.64 4.18
N ASP A 140 -2.54 2.18 5.35
CA ASP A 140 -2.85 0.86 5.88
C ASP A 140 -4.36 0.71 6.19
N LEU A 141 -5.02 1.81 6.58
CA LEU A 141 -6.46 1.81 6.86
C LEU A 141 -7.34 2.01 5.62
N THR A 142 -6.79 2.36 4.46
CA THR A 142 -7.62 2.63 3.28
C THR A 142 -7.28 1.78 2.07
N ASN A 143 -6.01 1.61 1.74
CA ASN A 143 -5.54 1.05 0.49
C ASN A 143 -6.15 -0.33 0.13
N TYR A 144 -6.45 -1.15 1.13
CA TYR A 144 -7.03 -2.48 0.96
C TYR A 144 -8.47 -2.48 0.42
N ALA A 145 -9.17 -1.34 0.52
CA ALA A 145 -10.55 -1.21 0.05
C ALA A 145 -10.68 -0.88 -1.43
N ALA A 146 -9.58 -0.61 -2.11
CA ALA A 146 -9.56 -0.32 -3.55
C ALA A 146 -9.90 -1.54 -4.41
N ALA A 147 -10.31 -1.30 -5.65
CA ALA A 147 -10.54 -2.34 -6.64
C ALA A 147 -9.23 -2.99 -7.09
N THR A 148 -9.30 -4.27 -7.42
CA THR A 148 -8.17 -5.04 -7.97
C THR A 148 -8.30 -5.28 -9.47
N ASP A 149 -9.47 -5.05 -10.05
CA ASP A 149 -9.72 -5.13 -11.49
C ASP A 149 -9.58 -3.76 -12.15
N GLU A 150 -9.27 -3.76 -13.44
CA GLU A 150 -8.98 -2.55 -14.22
C GLU A 150 -10.21 -2.02 -14.99
N ASP A 151 -11.38 -2.57 -14.79
CA ASP A 151 -12.62 -2.14 -15.49
C ASP A 151 -12.95 -0.67 -15.20
N ARG A 152 -12.55 -0.21 -14.02
CA ARG A 152 -12.69 1.19 -13.59
C ARG A 152 -11.39 1.69 -12.98
N PRO A 153 -10.45 2.17 -13.78
CA PRO A 153 -9.10 2.52 -13.34
C PRO A 153 -9.05 3.48 -12.14
N VAL A 154 -9.99 4.42 -12.01
CA VAL A 154 -10.04 5.37 -10.88
C VAL A 154 -10.17 4.68 -9.52
N PHE A 155 -10.73 3.45 -9.46
CA PHE A 155 -10.89 2.69 -8.22
C PHE A 155 -9.71 1.75 -7.93
N THR A 156 -8.78 1.56 -8.87
CA THR A 156 -7.53 0.82 -8.61
C THR A 156 -6.50 1.68 -7.85
N GLY A 157 -6.83 2.93 -7.59
CA GLY A 157 -6.09 3.86 -6.75
C GLY A 157 -6.89 4.33 -5.54
N ALA A 158 -6.19 4.97 -4.61
CA ALA A 158 -6.82 5.73 -3.53
C ALA A 158 -6.74 7.23 -3.82
N LEU A 159 -7.82 7.92 -3.51
CA LEU A 159 -7.86 9.38 -3.53
C LEU A 159 -7.08 9.92 -2.33
N LEU A 160 -6.11 10.77 -2.57
CA LEU A 160 -5.51 11.64 -1.57
C LEU A 160 -6.05 13.06 -1.77
N GLU A 161 -6.70 13.58 -0.77
CA GLU A 161 -7.22 14.94 -0.76
C GLU A 161 -6.59 15.73 0.39
N ILE A 162 -6.06 16.92 0.08
CA ILE A 162 -5.46 17.83 1.05
C ILE A 162 -6.17 19.17 0.94
N LYS A 163 -6.76 19.62 2.06
CA LYS A 163 -7.43 20.90 2.17
C LYS A 163 -6.97 21.58 3.45
N GLU A 164 -6.27 22.68 3.32
CA GLU A 164 -5.66 23.36 4.47
C GLU A 164 -4.81 22.39 5.29
N ASN A 165 -5.19 22.10 6.53
CA ASN A 165 -4.51 21.18 7.43
C ASN A 165 -5.19 19.80 7.54
N GLU A 166 -6.27 19.53 6.80
CA GLU A 166 -6.91 18.21 6.75
C GLU A 166 -6.37 17.41 5.56
N VAL A 167 -5.90 16.21 5.84
CA VAL A 167 -5.51 15.21 4.83
C VAL A 167 -6.46 14.04 4.91
N THR A 168 -7.12 13.73 3.80
CA THR A 168 -8.08 12.62 3.69
C THR A 168 -7.60 11.62 2.65
N MET A 169 -7.60 10.34 3.00
CA MET A 169 -7.39 9.26 2.05
C MET A 169 -8.64 8.40 1.94
N VAL A 170 -9.03 8.08 0.71
CA VAL A 170 -10.24 7.31 0.40
C VAL A 170 -9.92 6.22 -0.62
N ALA A 171 -10.35 5.01 -0.34
CA ALA A 171 -10.31 3.92 -1.31
C ALA A 171 -11.66 3.18 -1.35
N THR A 172 -12.07 2.75 -2.54
CA THR A 172 -13.32 2.02 -2.75
C THR A 172 -13.23 1.11 -3.98
N ASP A 173 -13.96 -0.01 -3.93
CA ASP A 173 -14.22 -0.90 -5.06
C ASP A 173 -15.70 -0.86 -5.52
N THR A 174 -16.45 0.16 -5.09
CA THR A 174 -17.89 0.37 -5.28
C THR A 174 -18.80 -0.44 -4.35
N HIS A 175 -18.31 -1.49 -3.72
CA HIS A 175 -19.05 -2.33 -2.76
C HIS A 175 -18.67 -2.05 -1.31
N ARG A 176 -17.50 -1.51 -1.11
CA ARG A 176 -16.97 -1.05 0.17
C ARG A 176 -16.17 0.23 -0.01
N MET A 177 -15.99 0.97 1.05
CA MET A 177 -15.20 2.21 1.06
C MET A 177 -14.54 2.39 2.41
N ALA A 178 -13.27 2.76 2.40
CA ALA A 178 -12.52 3.17 3.58
C ALA A 178 -12.14 4.65 3.46
N VAL A 179 -12.36 5.40 4.51
CA VAL A 179 -12.03 6.83 4.61
C VAL A 179 -11.26 7.06 5.90
N LYS A 180 -10.06 7.59 5.80
CA LYS A 180 -9.26 8.01 6.95
C LYS A 180 -8.85 9.46 6.79
N LYS A 181 -8.96 10.21 7.88
CA LYS A 181 -8.57 11.61 7.98
C LYS A 181 -7.49 11.79 9.03
N ILE A 182 -6.57 12.70 8.76
CA ILE A 182 -5.59 13.20 9.75
C ILE A 182 -5.53 14.73 9.67
N THR A 183 -4.97 15.34 10.70
CA THR A 183 -4.65 16.77 10.71
C THR A 183 -3.13 16.90 10.70
N ILE A 184 -2.63 17.82 9.89
CA ILE A 184 -1.21 18.18 9.80
C ILE A 184 -0.99 19.52 10.48
N ASP A 185 0.23 19.73 10.99
CA ASP A 185 0.57 20.95 11.74
C ASP A 185 0.70 22.18 10.83
N GLU A 186 1.30 22.00 9.66
CA GLU A 186 1.49 23.06 8.67
C GLU A 186 0.46 22.90 7.55
N PRO A 187 -0.43 23.90 7.35
CA PRO A 187 -1.42 23.82 6.29
C PRO A 187 -0.75 23.82 4.92
N ALA A 188 -1.30 23.04 4.00
CA ALA A 188 -0.87 23.05 2.61
C ALA A 188 -1.18 24.41 1.98
N THR A 189 -0.24 24.95 1.20
CA THR A 189 -0.42 26.23 0.48
C THR A 189 -1.41 26.12 -0.65
N THR A 190 -1.52 24.93 -1.24
CA THR A 190 -2.36 24.64 -2.39
C THR A 190 -3.18 23.38 -2.10
N PRO A 191 -4.50 23.39 -2.34
CA PRO A 191 -5.30 22.18 -2.18
C PRO A 191 -4.89 21.13 -3.22
N MET A 192 -4.88 19.87 -2.79
CA MET A 192 -4.55 18.72 -3.64
C MET A 192 -5.73 17.76 -3.72
N ARG A 193 -5.95 17.22 -4.90
CA ARG A 193 -6.85 16.08 -5.11
C ARG A 193 -6.26 15.18 -6.19
N ALA A 194 -5.76 14.02 -5.81
CA ALA A 194 -5.05 13.11 -6.71
C ALA A 194 -5.38 11.65 -6.43
N ILE A 195 -5.45 10.84 -7.48
CA ILE A 195 -5.68 9.39 -7.38
C ILE A 195 -4.33 8.70 -7.53
N ILE A 196 -3.88 8.06 -6.46
CA ILE A 196 -2.58 7.40 -6.38
C ILE A 196 -2.78 5.90 -6.55
N PRO A 197 -2.03 5.22 -7.45
CA PRO A 197 -2.12 3.77 -7.60
C PRO A 197 -1.89 3.03 -6.28
N THR A 198 -2.71 2.01 -6.00
CA THR A 198 -2.59 1.21 -4.76
C THR A 198 -1.23 0.53 -4.63
N LYS A 199 -0.61 0.14 -5.75
CA LYS A 199 0.75 -0.42 -5.79
C LYS A 199 1.79 0.57 -5.28
N THR A 200 1.67 1.85 -5.66
CA THR A 200 2.54 2.93 -5.18
C THR A 200 2.37 3.11 -3.67
N LEU A 201 1.13 3.23 -3.18
CA LEU A 201 0.86 3.42 -1.76
C LEU A 201 1.34 2.23 -0.92
N ALA A 202 1.14 1.00 -1.39
CA ALA A 202 1.66 -0.19 -0.73
C ALA A 202 3.20 -0.18 -0.63
N GLU A 203 3.87 0.30 -1.67
CA GLU A 203 5.33 0.42 -1.68
C GLU A 203 5.81 1.55 -0.76
N VAL A 204 5.13 2.69 -0.76
CA VAL A 204 5.38 3.78 0.19
C VAL A 204 5.22 3.26 1.63
N SER A 205 4.08 2.66 1.98
CA SER A 205 3.84 2.10 3.33
C SER A 205 4.91 1.09 3.75
N ARG A 206 5.38 0.24 2.83
CA ARG A 206 6.44 -0.74 3.07
C ARG A 206 7.79 -0.11 3.41
N LEU A 207 8.08 1.04 2.79
CA LEU A 207 9.39 1.72 2.90
C LEU A 207 9.42 2.77 4.01
N LEU A 208 8.27 3.19 4.53
CA LEU A 208 8.21 4.15 5.63
C LEU A 208 8.86 3.61 6.90
N PRO A 209 9.58 4.46 7.66
CA PRO A 209 10.16 4.09 8.95
C PRO A 209 9.07 3.59 9.92
N THR A 210 9.38 2.56 10.70
CA THR A 210 8.48 1.99 11.72
C THR A 210 8.96 2.22 13.15
N ASP A 211 10.24 2.52 13.33
CA ASP A 211 10.85 2.63 14.66
C ASP A 211 10.89 4.07 15.17
N ASN A 212 11.19 5.01 14.28
CA ASN A 212 11.25 6.43 14.62
C ASN A 212 10.44 7.24 13.59
N PRO A 213 9.63 8.22 14.03
CA PRO A 213 8.90 9.07 13.10
C PRO A 213 9.88 9.90 12.25
N ALA A 214 9.58 10.02 10.97
CA ALA A 214 10.29 10.89 10.04
C ALA A 214 9.27 11.75 9.28
N MET A 215 9.70 12.93 8.85
CA MET A 215 8.85 13.75 7.98
C MET A 215 8.96 13.29 6.54
N ILE A 216 7.83 13.12 5.90
CA ILE A 216 7.72 12.84 4.47
C ILE A 216 7.36 14.14 3.77
N ASN A 217 8.19 14.55 2.85
CA ASN A 217 7.88 15.65 1.95
C ASN A 217 7.14 15.08 0.72
N ILE A 218 5.88 15.43 0.57
CA ILE A 218 5.05 15.04 -0.58
C ILE A 218 5.02 16.21 -1.55
N ILE A 219 5.46 15.97 -2.78
CA ILE A 219 5.51 16.96 -3.86
C ILE A 219 4.63 16.45 -4.99
N TRP A 220 3.88 17.31 -5.63
CA TRP A 220 3.00 16.89 -6.74
C TRP A 220 2.93 17.90 -7.88
N ASN A 221 2.55 17.40 -9.02
CA ASN A 221 2.09 18.16 -10.17
C ASN A 221 0.81 17.52 -10.74
N ARG A 222 0.41 17.89 -11.94
CA ARG A 222 -0.84 17.41 -12.54
C ARG A 222 -0.86 15.91 -12.85
N THR A 223 0.30 15.28 -13.04
CA THR A 223 0.43 13.89 -13.55
C THR A 223 1.25 12.98 -12.65
N GLN A 224 1.96 13.53 -11.67
CA GLN A 224 2.92 12.80 -10.85
C GLN A 224 2.85 13.24 -9.39
N ILE A 225 3.20 12.32 -8.51
CA ILE A 225 3.39 12.56 -7.08
C ILE A 225 4.73 11.97 -6.63
N VAL A 226 5.37 12.67 -5.71
CA VAL A 226 6.63 12.26 -5.09
C VAL A 226 6.44 12.11 -3.58
N PHE A 227 7.02 11.06 -3.03
CA PHE A 227 7.24 10.87 -1.61
C PHE A 227 8.73 10.87 -1.35
N ASN A 228 9.21 11.87 -0.62
CA ASN A 228 10.63 12.04 -0.34
C ASN A 228 10.86 12.04 1.17
N PHE A 229 11.61 11.06 1.65
CA PHE A 229 11.93 10.89 3.07
C PHE A 229 13.30 10.22 3.25
N GLU A 230 14.05 10.66 4.23
CA GLU A 230 15.42 10.22 4.47
C GLU A 230 16.28 10.29 3.19
N SER A 231 16.80 9.16 2.74
CA SER A 231 17.57 9.03 1.50
C SER A 231 16.77 8.46 0.33
N ILE A 232 15.43 8.32 0.47
CA ILE A 232 14.56 7.66 -0.49
C ILE A 232 13.66 8.69 -1.18
N TYR A 233 13.66 8.66 -2.50
CA TYR A 233 12.80 9.45 -3.38
C TYR A 233 11.96 8.50 -4.23
N ILE A 234 10.65 8.54 -4.05
CA ILE A 234 9.68 7.71 -4.77
C ILE A 234 8.83 8.63 -5.64
N ILE A 235 8.80 8.40 -6.94
CA ILE A 235 7.94 9.12 -7.88
C ILE A 235 6.95 8.15 -8.50
N SER A 236 5.69 8.55 -8.61
CA SER A 236 4.63 7.77 -9.25
C SER A 236 3.80 8.60 -10.19
N ARG A 237 3.34 7.99 -11.28
CA ARG A 237 2.25 8.54 -12.09
C ARG A 237 0.95 8.50 -11.31
N LEU A 238 0.12 9.52 -11.51
CA LEU A 238 -1.24 9.57 -10.98
C LEU A 238 -2.22 8.88 -11.95
N ILE A 239 -3.30 8.34 -11.41
CA ILE A 239 -4.39 7.80 -12.23
C ILE A 239 -5.24 8.97 -12.71
N GLU A 240 -5.41 9.09 -14.02
CA GLU A 240 -6.26 10.10 -14.63
C GLU A 240 -7.74 9.77 -14.41
N GLY A 241 -8.55 10.79 -14.14
CA GLY A 241 -9.98 10.67 -14.00
C GLY A 241 -10.56 11.48 -12.85
N THR A 242 -11.87 11.35 -12.66
CA THR A 242 -12.60 12.02 -11.57
C THR A 242 -13.02 10.97 -10.54
N TYR A 243 -12.51 11.12 -9.32
CA TYR A 243 -12.97 10.29 -8.21
C TYR A 243 -14.35 10.75 -7.77
N PRO A 244 -15.31 9.83 -7.49
CA PRO A 244 -16.66 10.19 -7.07
C PRO A 244 -16.71 11.03 -5.79
N GLU A 245 -17.82 11.72 -5.57
CA GLU A 245 -18.12 12.43 -4.32
C GLU A 245 -18.45 11.42 -3.22
N TYR A 246 -17.44 10.90 -2.58
CA TYR A 246 -17.52 9.79 -1.62
C TYR A 246 -18.33 10.14 -0.38
N GLU A 247 -18.36 11.40 0.02
CA GLU A 247 -19.12 11.86 1.19
C GLU A 247 -20.62 11.58 1.05
N LYS A 248 -21.16 11.63 -0.17
CA LYS A 248 -22.59 11.36 -0.44
C LYS A 248 -22.98 9.89 -0.26
N VAL A 249 -21.99 9.00 -0.26
CA VAL A 249 -22.21 7.55 -0.08
C VAL A 249 -22.28 7.17 1.41
N ILE A 250 -21.74 7.99 2.30
CA ILE A 250 -21.74 7.73 3.74
C ILE A 250 -23.13 8.08 4.31
N PRO A 251 -23.89 7.10 4.82
CA PRO A 251 -25.18 7.39 5.43
C PRO A 251 -25.05 8.30 6.64
N SER A 252 -25.98 9.23 6.80
CA SER A 252 -26.07 10.12 7.98
C SER A 252 -27.14 9.69 8.99
N GLN A 253 -28.03 8.73 8.60
CA GLN A 253 -29.10 8.23 9.46
C GLN A 253 -29.08 6.69 9.48
N PHE A 254 -29.28 6.14 10.66
CA PHE A 254 -29.24 4.71 10.93
C PHE A 254 -30.46 4.28 11.73
N ASP A 255 -30.94 3.06 11.48
CA ASP A 255 -32.09 2.48 12.17
C ASP A 255 -31.68 1.72 13.42
N SER A 256 -30.44 1.23 13.45
CA SER A 256 -29.89 0.38 14.51
C SER A 256 -28.39 0.60 14.69
N SER A 257 -27.89 0.21 15.85
CA SER A 257 -26.45 0.20 16.12
C SER A 257 -26.06 -1.04 16.92
N ALA A 258 -24.82 -1.48 16.74
CA ALA A 258 -24.25 -2.62 17.47
C ALA A 258 -22.83 -2.32 17.92
N VAL A 259 -22.47 -2.82 19.10
CA VAL A 259 -21.08 -2.82 19.62
C VAL A 259 -20.70 -4.27 19.84
N ILE A 260 -19.56 -4.68 19.27
CA ILE A 260 -19.12 -6.08 19.29
C ILE A 260 -17.63 -6.12 19.64
N ASP A 261 -17.22 -7.08 20.47
CA ASP A 261 -15.79 -7.38 20.65
C ASP A 261 -15.16 -7.74 19.30
N ARG A 262 -14.12 -7.01 18.96
CA ARG A 262 -13.47 -7.12 17.63
C ARG A 262 -12.85 -8.50 17.40
N ARG A 263 -12.25 -9.11 18.43
CA ARG A 263 -11.54 -10.39 18.29
C ARG A 263 -12.52 -11.55 18.15
N GLU A 264 -13.57 -11.54 18.94
CA GLU A 264 -14.64 -12.54 18.85
C GLU A 264 -15.31 -12.46 17.49
N PHE A 265 -15.67 -11.27 17.06
CA PHE A 265 -16.32 -11.06 15.77
C PHE A 265 -15.41 -11.46 14.59
N ALA A 266 -14.12 -11.07 14.61
CA ALA A 266 -13.16 -11.47 13.59
C ALA A 266 -13.01 -12.99 13.50
N GLY A 267 -12.90 -13.66 14.64
CA GLY A 267 -12.82 -15.11 14.70
C GLY A 267 -14.06 -15.80 14.12
N ALA A 268 -15.25 -15.32 14.45
CA ALA A 268 -16.51 -15.85 13.92
C ALA A 268 -16.64 -15.63 12.40
N VAL A 269 -16.35 -14.41 11.94
CA VAL A 269 -16.36 -14.08 10.49
C VAL A 269 -15.36 -14.96 9.74
N ASP A 270 -14.15 -15.14 10.24
CA ASP A 270 -13.13 -15.96 9.57
C ASP A 270 -13.57 -17.44 9.51
N ARG A 271 -14.14 -18.02 10.59
CA ARG A 271 -14.63 -19.40 10.59
C ARG A 271 -15.81 -19.62 9.65
N VAL A 272 -16.83 -18.75 9.71
CA VAL A 272 -18.01 -18.85 8.84
C VAL A 272 -17.61 -18.61 7.36
N SER A 273 -16.65 -17.73 7.10
CA SER A 273 -16.12 -17.47 5.74
C SER A 273 -15.50 -18.69 5.08
N LEU A 274 -15.05 -19.71 5.84
CA LEU A 274 -14.46 -20.91 5.24
C LEU A 274 -15.44 -21.65 4.34
N LEU A 275 -16.74 -21.66 4.68
CA LEU A 275 -17.79 -22.29 3.88
C LEU A 275 -18.47 -21.33 2.88
N ALA A 276 -18.18 -20.04 2.98
CA ALA A 276 -18.71 -19.02 2.08
C ALA A 276 -17.83 -18.75 0.85
N LYS A 277 -16.54 -19.16 0.87
CA LYS A 277 -15.52 -18.79 -0.15
C LYS A 277 -15.88 -19.24 -1.57
N ASP A 278 -16.52 -20.38 -1.72
CA ASP A 278 -16.85 -20.97 -3.01
C ASP A 278 -18.25 -20.61 -3.50
N ILE A 279 -18.97 -19.77 -2.75
CA ILE A 279 -20.26 -19.22 -3.13
C ILE A 279 -20.05 -17.84 -3.79
N SER A 280 -20.82 -17.55 -4.82
CA SER A 280 -20.82 -16.21 -5.45
C SER A 280 -20.90 -15.12 -4.38
N TYR A 281 -19.92 -14.19 -4.41
CA TYR A 281 -19.80 -13.06 -3.50
C TYR A 281 -19.43 -13.35 -2.04
N ASN A 282 -19.04 -14.58 -1.66
CA ASN A 282 -18.60 -14.92 -0.29
C ASN A 282 -19.60 -14.39 0.78
N VAL A 283 -20.89 -14.70 0.61
CA VAL A 283 -21.96 -14.09 1.38
C VAL A 283 -22.11 -14.74 2.75
N ILE A 284 -22.09 -13.93 3.79
CA ILE A 284 -22.49 -14.27 5.15
C ILE A 284 -23.77 -13.52 5.50
N ARG A 285 -24.74 -14.25 6.05
CA ARG A 285 -25.96 -13.71 6.60
C ARG A 285 -25.77 -13.38 8.08
N TYR A 286 -26.28 -12.24 8.51
CA TYR A 286 -26.25 -11.72 9.87
C TYR A 286 -27.67 -11.53 10.35
N ASP A 287 -28.10 -12.31 11.33
CA ASP A 287 -29.39 -12.17 12.00
C ASP A 287 -29.17 -11.43 13.31
N TRP A 288 -29.54 -10.16 13.37
CA TRP A 288 -29.34 -9.26 14.50
C TRP A 288 -30.45 -9.40 15.53
N SER A 289 -30.09 -9.56 16.80
CA SER A 289 -31.00 -9.60 17.94
C SER A 289 -30.45 -8.74 19.10
N GLU A 290 -31.22 -8.59 20.17
CA GLU A 290 -30.86 -7.71 21.30
C GLU A 290 -29.52 -8.04 21.96
N SER A 291 -29.14 -9.32 22.04
CA SER A 291 -27.98 -9.77 22.78
C SER A 291 -26.95 -10.54 21.95
N ASN A 292 -27.30 -10.92 20.73
CA ASN A 292 -26.40 -11.66 19.85
C ASN A 292 -26.65 -11.36 18.38
N VAL A 293 -25.62 -11.53 17.57
CA VAL A 293 -25.72 -11.64 16.13
C VAL A 293 -25.40 -13.06 15.70
N THR A 294 -26.28 -13.68 14.94
CA THR A 294 -26.04 -15.00 14.35
C THR A 294 -25.47 -14.84 12.97
N LEU A 295 -24.24 -15.30 12.77
CA LEU A 295 -23.58 -15.40 11.48
C LEU A 295 -23.89 -16.74 10.85
N SER A 296 -24.33 -16.78 9.61
CA SER A 296 -24.60 -18.04 8.91
C SER A 296 -24.27 -17.97 7.43
N THR A 297 -23.89 -19.12 6.88
CA THR A 297 -23.76 -19.36 5.46
C THR A 297 -24.16 -20.77 5.13
N GLN A 298 -24.66 -20.97 3.91
CA GLN A 298 -25.04 -22.30 3.43
C GLN A 298 -24.44 -22.52 2.05
N ASN A 299 -23.68 -23.59 1.90
CA ASN A 299 -23.16 -24.07 0.64
C ASN A 299 -23.75 -25.45 0.38
N THR A 300 -24.44 -25.61 -0.73
CA THR A 300 -25.14 -26.87 -1.07
C THR A 300 -24.20 -28.04 -1.31
N GLU A 301 -22.94 -27.78 -1.63
CA GLU A 301 -21.94 -28.82 -1.94
C GLU A 301 -21.06 -29.16 -0.72
N ILE A 302 -20.80 -28.17 0.16
CA ILE A 302 -19.84 -28.32 1.26
C ILE A 302 -20.55 -28.48 2.61
N GLY A 303 -21.63 -27.71 2.85
CA GLY A 303 -22.36 -27.72 4.11
C GLY A 303 -22.81 -26.34 4.58
N MET A 304 -23.10 -26.23 5.88
CA MET A 304 -23.55 -24.99 6.51
C MET A 304 -22.67 -24.61 7.69
N ALA A 305 -22.51 -23.32 7.90
CA ALA A 305 -21.92 -22.78 9.13
C ALA A 305 -22.94 -21.88 9.81
N LYS A 306 -22.96 -21.92 11.13
CA LYS A 306 -23.75 -21.04 11.98
C LYS A 306 -22.99 -20.77 13.27
N GLU A 307 -22.86 -19.50 13.64
CA GLU A 307 -22.18 -19.08 14.85
C GLU A 307 -22.84 -17.86 15.46
N ASP A 308 -22.99 -17.83 16.78
CA ASP A 308 -23.55 -16.72 17.53
C ASP A 308 -22.42 -15.93 18.20
N VAL A 309 -22.47 -14.61 18.08
CA VAL A 309 -21.52 -13.66 18.70
C VAL A 309 -22.31 -12.72 19.59
N ALA A 310 -21.84 -12.52 20.81
CA ALA A 310 -22.44 -11.56 21.73
C ALA A 310 -22.33 -10.12 21.17
N VAL A 311 -23.41 -9.35 21.32
CA VAL A 311 -23.48 -7.97 20.83
C VAL A 311 -24.34 -7.10 21.76
N GLU A 312 -23.93 -5.85 21.93
CA GLU A 312 -24.80 -4.80 22.44
C GLU A 312 -25.55 -4.17 21.27
N PHE A 313 -26.74 -4.67 21.00
CA PHE A 313 -27.55 -4.21 19.87
C PHE A 313 -28.66 -3.25 20.32
N LYS A 314 -28.81 -2.14 19.58
CA LYS A 314 -29.89 -1.16 19.77
C LYS A 314 -30.66 -0.98 18.49
N GLY A 315 -31.96 -1.26 18.50
CA GLY A 315 -32.86 -1.15 17.35
C GLY A 315 -33.80 -2.34 17.25
N THR A 316 -34.52 -2.44 16.12
CA THR A 316 -35.39 -3.57 15.85
C THR A 316 -34.59 -4.72 15.22
N PRO A 317 -34.75 -5.96 15.68
CA PRO A 317 -34.11 -7.12 15.07
C PRO A 317 -34.39 -7.23 13.58
N PHE A 318 -33.37 -7.51 12.78
CA PHE A 318 -33.46 -7.68 11.34
C PHE A 318 -32.36 -8.57 10.78
N THR A 319 -32.45 -8.89 9.51
CA THR A 319 -31.43 -9.66 8.79
C THR A 319 -30.73 -8.81 7.76
N SER A 320 -29.44 -8.97 7.63
CA SER A 320 -28.62 -8.40 6.57
C SER A 320 -27.62 -9.41 6.02
N SER A 321 -27.09 -9.18 4.85
CA SER A 321 -26.09 -10.06 4.23
C SER A 321 -24.95 -9.22 3.67
N PHE A 322 -23.71 -9.61 3.96
CA PHE A 322 -22.51 -8.91 3.49
C PHE A 322 -21.51 -9.91 2.93
N ASN A 323 -20.63 -9.40 2.08
CA ASN A 323 -19.46 -10.16 1.67
C ASN A 323 -18.52 -10.35 2.88
N GLY A 324 -18.28 -11.60 3.28
CA GLY A 324 -17.46 -11.95 4.43
C GLY A 324 -16.02 -11.45 4.33
N ARG A 325 -15.45 -11.39 3.11
CA ARG A 325 -14.10 -10.85 2.90
C ARG A 325 -14.05 -9.36 3.25
N TYR A 326 -15.05 -8.57 2.89
CA TYR A 326 -15.08 -7.14 3.18
C TYR A 326 -15.15 -6.86 4.69
N ILE A 327 -15.91 -7.69 5.41
CA ILE A 327 -15.97 -7.61 6.88
C ILE A 327 -14.65 -8.09 7.50
N SER A 328 -14.07 -9.19 7.02
CA SER A 328 -12.79 -9.69 7.50
C SER A 328 -11.65 -8.67 7.27
N ASP A 329 -11.65 -7.99 6.13
CA ASP A 329 -10.62 -6.99 5.80
C ASP A 329 -10.63 -5.81 6.78
N ILE A 330 -11.80 -5.22 7.09
CA ILE A 330 -11.87 -4.15 8.10
C ILE A 330 -11.44 -4.65 9.48
N LEU A 331 -11.86 -5.85 9.89
CA LEU A 331 -11.53 -6.39 11.21
C LEU A 331 -10.03 -6.64 11.39
N ARG A 332 -9.32 -7.01 10.33
CA ARG A 332 -7.85 -7.19 10.32
C ARG A 332 -7.09 -5.87 10.41
N HIS A 333 -7.62 -4.79 9.82
CA HIS A 333 -6.99 -3.48 9.84
C HIS A 333 -7.44 -2.61 11.02
N SER A 334 -8.46 -3.05 11.76
CA SER A 334 -8.95 -2.36 12.95
C SER A 334 -8.05 -2.60 14.16
N THR A 335 -7.89 -1.57 14.95
CA THR A 335 -7.25 -1.58 16.27
C THR A 335 -8.30 -1.31 17.35
N GLY A 336 -7.99 -1.55 18.61
CA GLY A 336 -8.95 -1.39 19.70
C GLY A 336 -9.70 -2.69 20.01
N ASP A 337 -10.52 -2.64 21.05
CA ASP A 337 -11.21 -3.81 21.57
C ASP A 337 -12.59 -4.00 20.93
N ASN A 338 -13.29 -2.91 20.60
CA ASN A 338 -14.65 -2.97 20.04
C ASN A 338 -14.74 -2.41 18.64
N ILE A 339 -15.73 -2.91 17.90
CA ILE A 339 -16.21 -2.42 16.61
C ILE A 339 -17.63 -1.89 16.80
N HIS A 340 -17.87 -0.68 16.31
CA HIS A 340 -19.17 -0.02 16.30
C HIS A 340 -19.77 -0.09 14.90
N LEU A 341 -20.92 -0.75 14.78
CA LEU A 341 -21.66 -0.86 13.53
C LEU A 341 -22.89 0.04 13.61
N PHE A 342 -23.06 0.85 12.59
CA PHE A 342 -24.25 1.69 12.38
C PHE A 342 -24.99 1.14 11.17
N LEU A 343 -26.18 0.63 11.41
CA LEU A 343 -26.88 -0.25 10.50
C LEU A 343 -28.14 0.45 9.96
N LYS A 344 -28.41 0.21 8.69
CA LYS A 344 -29.65 0.63 8.04
C LYS A 344 -30.28 -0.58 7.36
N GLN A 345 -31.56 -0.81 7.62
CA GLN A 345 -32.28 -1.91 6.97
C GLN A 345 -32.23 -1.76 5.44
N ASN A 346 -31.73 -2.78 4.74
CA ASN A 346 -31.51 -2.78 3.30
C ASN A 346 -30.55 -1.69 2.76
N GLY A 347 -29.73 -1.10 3.63
CA GLY A 347 -28.75 -0.07 3.30
C GLY A 347 -27.32 -0.43 3.69
N PRO A 348 -26.36 0.44 3.37
CA PRO A 348 -24.97 0.25 3.79
C PRO A 348 -24.83 0.23 5.30
N VAL A 349 -23.87 -0.55 5.78
CA VAL A 349 -23.38 -0.46 7.17
C VAL A 349 -22.19 0.47 7.23
N VAL A 350 -22.15 1.32 8.24
CA VAL A 350 -20.97 2.11 8.60
C VAL A 350 -20.31 1.45 9.79
N ILE A 351 -19.02 1.19 9.67
CA ILE A 351 -18.21 0.57 10.72
C ILE A 351 -17.17 1.57 11.21
N ARG A 352 -17.09 1.71 12.51
CA ARG A 352 -16.08 2.51 13.21
C ARG A 352 -15.40 1.67 14.28
N GLN A 353 -14.24 2.10 14.71
CA GLN A 353 -13.48 1.42 15.76
C GLN A 353 -13.23 2.35 16.94
N ASP A 354 -12.96 1.76 18.10
CA ASP A 354 -12.54 2.52 19.29
C ASP A 354 -11.27 3.33 18.98
N ASN A 355 -11.17 4.49 19.63
CA ASN A 355 -9.98 5.34 19.60
C ASN A 355 -9.53 5.87 18.21
N ASN A 356 -10.38 5.72 17.18
CA ASN A 356 -10.10 6.24 15.85
C ASN A 356 -11.34 6.92 15.22
N PRO A 357 -11.78 8.07 15.75
CA PRO A 357 -13.01 8.75 15.31
C PRO A 357 -12.92 9.25 13.84
N ASN A 358 -11.72 9.45 13.34
CA ASN A 358 -11.44 9.95 12.00
C ASN A 358 -11.32 8.83 10.95
N TYR A 359 -11.71 7.60 11.31
CA TYR A 359 -11.76 6.47 10.42
C TYR A 359 -13.21 6.02 10.24
N THR A 360 -13.61 5.81 8.99
CA THR A 360 -14.94 5.35 8.61
C THR A 360 -14.84 4.30 7.52
N TYR A 361 -15.46 3.15 7.74
CA TYR A 361 -15.58 2.11 6.74
C TYR A 361 -17.04 1.87 6.39
N VAL A 362 -17.35 1.72 5.11
CA VAL A 362 -18.71 1.53 4.60
C VAL A 362 -18.75 0.25 3.78
N VAL A 363 -19.74 -0.59 4.01
CA VAL A 363 -19.99 -1.80 3.20
C VAL A 363 -21.43 -1.84 2.74
N THR A 364 -21.64 -2.10 1.46
CA THR A 364 -22.99 -2.30 0.90
C THR A 364 -23.46 -3.74 1.14
N PRO A 365 -24.77 -3.95 1.48
CA PRO A 365 -25.31 -5.30 1.62
C PRO A 365 -25.39 -6.01 0.28
N VAL A 366 -25.25 -7.33 0.32
CA VAL A 366 -25.53 -8.20 -0.82
C VAL A 366 -27.02 -8.52 -0.82
N ARG A 367 -27.69 -8.29 -1.95
CA ARG A 367 -29.07 -8.69 -2.13
C ARG A 367 -29.11 -10.20 -2.33
N THR A 368 -29.60 -10.93 -1.33
CA THR A 368 -29.93 -12.33 -1.46
C THR A 368 -31.42 -12.46 -1.80
N ASN A 369 -31.75 -13.16 -2.86
CA ASN A 369 -33.14 -13.57 -3.07
C ASN A 369 -33.49 -14.49 -1.92
N ALA A 370 -34.38 -14.03 -1.03
CA ALA A 370 -34.91 -14.80 0.09
C ALA A 370 -35.78 -15.98 -0.42
#